data_88926161ef7cbf4b58eda3f7b7e75e0c
#
_entry.id   88926161ef7cbf4b58eda3f7b7e75e0c
#
_cell.length_a   1.000
_cell.length_b   1.000
_cell.length_c   1.000
_cell.angle_alpha   90.00
_cell.angle_beta   90.00
_cell.angle_gamma   90.00
#
_symmetry.space_group_name_H-M   'P 1'
#
loop_
_entity.id
_entity.type
_entity.pdbx_description
1 polymer ?
#
loop_
_entity_poly.entity_id
_entity_poly.type
_entity_poly.pdbx_seq_one_letter_code
_entity_poly.pdbx_strand_id
1 'polypeptide(L)'
;MEIVTKDIINLDLKTQDKNDAIRQLGQLLNKAGRLNNLEGYIQNVIKRETLTTTGIGFGIAIPHGKTDAVKDISVAIARLHEPIDWASLDGGKVDLIFQLAVPESSKGDEHLRLLSALSRNLIHEDFRNKIRTSQTAQEVIDLISQSLTKALEV
;
A
#
# COMPACT_ATOMS: atom_id res chain seq x y z
N MET A 1 -10.90 -13.86 1.26
CA MET A 1 -10.28 -13.08 0.15
C MET A 1 -8.83 -12.78 0.47
N GLU A 2 -7.96 -12.96 -0.50
CA GLU A 2 -6.54 -12.71 -0.28
C GLU A 2 -6.24 -11.22 -0.17
N ILE A 3 -5.31 -10.87 0.71
CA ILE A 3 -4.96 -9.47 1.00
C ILE A 3 -4.34 -8.80 -0.23
N VAL A 4 -3.51 -9.53 -0.98
CA VAL A 4 -2.84 -9.02 -2.18
C VAL A 4 -3.15 -9.96 -3.34
N THR A 5 -3.63 -9.39 -4.45
CA THR A 5 -3.88 -10.14 -5.69
C THR A 5 -3.30 -9.36 -6.87
N LYS A 6 -3.16 -10.03 -8.01
CA LYS A 6 -2.53 -9.43 -9.21
C LYS A 6 -3.22 -8.16 -9.67
N ASP A 7 -4.54 -8.10 -9.55
CA ASP A 7 -5.35 -6.99 -10.04
C ASP A 7 -5.22 -5.70 -9.22
N ILE A 8 -4.55 -5.76 -8.07
CA ILE A 8 -4.27 -4.57 -7.26
C ILE A 8 -2.77 -4.27 -7.18
N ILE A 9 -2.00 -4.74 -8.16
CA ILE A 9 -0.57 -4.45 -8.29
C ILE A 9 -0.31 -3.79 -9.64
N ASN A 10 0.38 -2.66 -9.64
CA ASN A 10 0.84 -1.98 -10.85
C ASN A 10 2.33 -1.73 -10.75
N LEU A 11 3.13 -2.43 -11.57
CA LEU A 11 4.59 -2.35 -11.53
C LEU A 11 5.17 -1.24 -12.41
N ASP A 12 4.33 -0.44 -13.05
CA ASP A 12 4.77 0.68 -13.89
C ASP A 12 3.72 1.81 -13.81
N LEU A 13 3.45 2.25 -12.61
CA LEU A 13 2.46 3.30 -12.36
C LEU A 13 3.01 4.66 -12.79
N LYS A 14 2.30 5.31 -13.70
CA LYS A 14 2.63 6.67 -14.13
C LYS A 14 1.75 7.64 -13.35
N THR A 15 2.38 8.52 -12.60
CA THR A 15 1.66 9.46 -11.74
C THR A 15 2.42 10.78 -11.67
N GLN A 16 1.69 11.85 -11.40
CA GLN A 16 2.24 13.19 -11.30
C GLN A 16 2.63 13.55 -9.87
N ASP A 17 1.86 13.07 -8.89
CA ASP A 17 2.04 13.43 -7.50
C ASP A 17 1.43 12.39 -6.57
N LYS A 18 1.63 12.62 -5.29
CA LYS A 18 1.18 11.75 -4.21
C LYS A 18 -0.33 11.49 -4.23
N ASN A 19 -1.13 12.53 -4.38
CA ASN A 19 -2.58 12.39 -4.35
C ASN A 19 -3.10 11.63 -5.57
N ASP A 20 -2.50 11.85 -6.73
CA ASP A 20 -2.82 11.09 -7.93
C ASP A 20 -2.48 9.61 -7.77
N ALA A 21 -1.31 9.30 -7.18
CA ALA A 21 -0.91 7.91 -6.93
C ALA A 21 -1.89 7.22 -6.00
N ILE A 22 -2.30 7.88 -4.91
CA ILE A 22 -3.28 7.36 -3.97
C ILE A 22 -4.60 7.08 -4.68
N ARG A 23 -5.04 7.98 -5.55
CA ARG A 23 -6.27 7.82 -6.32
C ARG A 23 -6.20 6.64 -7.26
N GLN A 24 -5.12 6.49 -8.00
CA GLN A 24 -4.97 5.38 -8.94
C GLN A 24 -4.99 4.03 -8.24
N LEU A 25 -4.32 3.92 -7.10
CA LEU A 25 -4.35 2.69 -6.31
C LEU A 25 -5.74 2.44 -5.72
N GLY A 26 -6.42 3.49 -5.30
CA GLY A 26 -7.82 3.39 -4.86
C GLY A 26 -8.72 2.87 -5.97
N GLN A 27 -8.52 3.32 -7.21
CA GLN A 27 -9.27 2.85 -8.37
C GLN A 27 -9.04 1.36 -8.64
N LEU A 28 -7.80 0.87 -8.48
CA LEU A 28 -7.51 -0.57 -8.59
C LEU A 28 -8.26 -1.36 -7.52
N LEU A 29 -8.24 -0.88 -6.29
CA LEU A 29 -8.97 -1.52 -5.19
C LEU A 29 -10.47 -1.55 -5.45
N ASN A 30 -11.02 -0.46 -5.96
CA ASN A 30 -12.45 -0.37 -6.27
C ASN A 30 -12.83 -1.34 -7.38
N LYS A 31 -12.04 -1.39 -8.45
CA LYS A 31 -12.28 -2.29 -9.57
C LYS A 31 -12.22 -3.75 -9.14
N ALA A 32 -11.38 -4.07 -8.16
CA ALA A 32 -11.23 -5.42 -7.63
C ALA A 32 -12.34 -5.77 -6.62
N GLY A 33 -13.28 -4.86 -6.35
CA GLY A 33 -14.39 -5.13 -5.43
C GLY A 33 -14.03 -5.00 -3.95
N ARG A 34 -12.93 -4.33 -3.64
CA ARG A 34 -12.42 -4.21 -2.26
C ARG A 34 -13.01 -3.05 -1.48
N LEU A 35 -13.69 -2.13 -2.16
CA LEU A 35 -14.22 -0.90 -1.54
C LEU A 35 -15.73 -0.85 -1.62
N ASN A 36 -16.36 -0.21 -0.61
CA ASN A 36 -17.76 0.14 -0.62
C ASN A 36 -17.99 1.53 -1.23
N ASN A 37 -16.99 2.41 -1.10
CA ASN A 37 -17.09 3.80 -1.54
C ASN A 37 -15.70 4.31 -1.90
N LEU A 38 -15.43 4.40 -3.21
CA LEU A 38 -14.12 4.82 -3.71
C LEU A 38 -13.71 6.18 -3.18
N GLU A 39 -14.57 7.17 -3.33
CA GLU A 39 -14.22 8.56 -2.97
C GLU A 39 -14.04 8.69 -1.45
N GLY A 40 -14.88 8.02 -0.67
CA GLY A 40 -14.75 8.00 0.79
C GLY A 40 -13.42 7.41 1.24
N TYR A 41 -12.99 6.33 0.60
CA TYR A 41 -11.69 5.73 0.89
C TYR A 41 -10.54 6.67 0.54
N ILE A 42 -10.55 7.23 -0.67
CA ILE A 42 -9.49 8.13 -1.13
C ILE A 42 -9.35 9.33 -0.19
N GLN A 43 -10.46 9.96 0.18
CA GLN A 43 -10.43 11.11 1.08
C GLN A 43 -9.91 10.75 2.47
N ASN A 44 -10.23 9.55 2.95
CA ASN A 44 -9.73 9.05 4.24
C ASN A 44 -8.19 8.90 4.19
N VAL A 45 -7.65 8.32 3.11
CA VAL A 45 -6.21 8.15 2.95
C VAL A 45 -5.51 9.50 2.84
N ILE A 46 -6.03 10.42 2.03
CA ILE A 46 -5.45 11.75 1.85
C ILE A 46 -5.45 12.51 3.19
N LYS A 47 -6.54 12.44 3.93
CA LYS A 47 -6.64 13.09 5.25
C LYS A 47 -5.59 12.54 6.20
N ARG A 48 -5.38 11.22 6.20
CA ARG A 48 -4.33 10.59 7.03
C ARG A 48 -2.95 11.12 6.66
N GLU A 49 -2.67 11.28 5.38
CA GLU A 49 -1.38 11.82 4.90
C GLU A 49 -1.12 13.25 5.37
N THR A 50 -2.17 14.06 5.55
CA THR A 50 -2.00 15.43 6.02
C THR A 50 -1.57 15.52 7.48
N LEU A 51 -1.78 14.47 8.27
CA LEU A 51 -1.38 14.46 9.68
C LEU A 51 0.12 14.24 9.83
N THR A 52 0.66 13.25 9.16
CA THR A 52 2.08 12.89 9.17
C THR A 52 2.34 12.08 7.91
N THR A 53 3.45 12.34 7.24
CA THR A 53 3.79 11.61 6.03
C THR A 53 3.90 10.10 6.28
N THR A 54 3.46 9.29 5.32
CA THR A 54 3.69 7.85 5.33
C THR A 54 4.89 7.43 4.47
N GLY A 55 5.65 8.40 3.95
CA GLY A 55 6.93 8.15 3.29
C GLY A 55 7.97 7.82 4.35
N ILE A 56 8.30 6.53 4.49
CA ILE A 56 9.14 6.04 5.60
C ILE A 56 10.64 6.08 5.30
N GLY A 57 11.02 6.48 4.11
CA GLY A 57 12.40 6.44 3.64
C GLY A 57 12.65 5.23 2.74
N PHE A 58 13.86 5.11 2.23
CA PHE A 58 14.26 4.05 1.29
C PHE A 58 13.46 4.06 -0.01
N GLY A 59 12.83 5.18 -0.35
CA GLY A 59 11.98 5.29 -1.54
C GLY A 59 10.59 4.67 -1.36
N ILE A 60 10.13 4.46 -0.14
CA ILE A 60 8.91 3.72 0.16
C ILE A 60 7.88 4.59 0.89
N ALA A 61 6.61 4.48 0.48
CA ALA A 61 5.49 5.05 1.20
C ALA A 61 4.46 3.97 1.53
N ILE A 62 3.78 4.14 2.67
CA ILE A 62 2.74 3.22 3.13
C ILE A 62 1.47 4.01 3.44
N PRO A 63 0.82 4.62 2.42
CA PRO A 63 -0.44 5.32 2.65
C PRO A 63 -1.52 4.33 3.08
N HIS A 64 -2.42 4.76 3.94
CA HIS A 64 -3.43 3.85 4.45
C HIS A 64 -4.69 4.56 4.91
N GLY A 65 -5.80 3.81 4.91
CA GLY A 65 -7.06 4.28 5.45
C GLY A 65 -7.82 3.14 6.12
N LYS A 66 -8.35 3.43 7.31
CA LYS A 66 -9.26 2.54 8.01
C LYS A 66 -10.61 3.25 8.07
N THR A 67 -11.60 2.68 7.39
CA THR A 67 -12.88 3.35 7.16
C THR A 67 -13.94 2.33 6.74
N ASP A 68 -15.21 2.67 6.96
CA ASP A 68 -16.34 1.85 6.48
C ASP A 68 -16.48 1.89 4.96
N ALA A 69 -15.72 2.75 4.26
CA ALA A 69 -15.65 2.77 2.81
C ALA A 69 -14.88 1.56 2.25
N VAL A 70 -14.20 0.79 3.10
CA VAL A 70 -13.47 -0.43 2.72
C VAL A 70 -14.32 -1.65 3.03
N LYS A 71 -14.44 -2.55 2.06
CA LYS A 71 -15.16 -3.81 2.22
C LYS A 71 -14.26 -4.92 2.75
N ASP A 72 -13.12 -5.14 2.09
CA ASP A 72 -12.20 -6.22 2.43
C ASP A 72 -10.79 -5.68 2.64
N ILE A 73 -10.13 -6.13 3.70
CA ILE A 73 -8.76 -5.72 4.01
C ILE A 73 -7.83 -6.06 2.85
N SER A 74 -7.05 -5.08 2.40
CA SER A 74 -6.25 -5.21 1.19
C SER A 74 -4.98 -4.38 1.25
N VAL A 75 -3.96 -4.83 0.53
CA VAL A 75 -2.75 -4.04 0.27
C VAL A 75 -2.56 -3.94 -1.24
N ALA A 76 -2.70 -2.74 -1.77
CA ALA A 76 -2.39 -2.45 -3.17
C ALA A 76 -0.93 -2.03 -3.28
N ILE A 77 -0.26 -2.45 -4.33
CA ILE A 77 1.17 -2.21 -4.50
C ILE A 77 1.43 -1.53 -5.83
N ALA A 78 2.25 -0.48 -5.80
CA ALA A 78 2.69 0.19 -7.02
C ALA A 78 4.19 0.39 -7.01
N ARG A 79 4.80 0.11 -8.16
CA ARG A 79 6.15 0.54 -8.46
C ARG A 79 6.01 1.66 -9.49
N LEU A 80 6.61 2.82 -9.19
CA LEU A 80 6.40 4.00 -10.02
C LEU A 80 7.33 4.01 -11.22
N HIS A 81 6.80 4.50 -12.35
CA HIS A 81 7.60 4.70 -13.57
C HIS A 81 8.72 5.70 -13.29
N GLU A 82 8.41 6.78 -12.59
CA GLU A 82 9.38 7.76 -12.12
C GLU A 82 9.14 8.07 -10.64
N PRO A 83 10.22 8.23 -9.84
CA PRO A 83 10.05 8.59 -8.42
C PRO A 83 9.36 9.94 -8.28
N ILE A 84 8.58 10.10 -7.23
CA ILE A 84 7.87 11.34 -6.94
C ILE A 84 8.19 11.84 -5.54
N ASP A 85 7.97 13.14 -5.32
CA ASP A 85 8.09 13.73 -4.00
C ASP A 85 6.95 13.26 -3.11
N TRP A 86 7.27 12.89 -1.88
CA TRP A 86 6.28 12.41 -0.90
C TRP A 86 6.40 13.10 0.45
N ALA A 87 7.37 14.00 0.58
CA ALA A 87 7.77 14.56 1.87
C ALA A 87 8.18 13.46 2.85
N SER A 88 9.00 12.51 2.36
CA SER A 88 9.47 11.37 3.16
C SER A 88 10.33 11.81 4.34
N LEU A 89 10.37 10.95 5.37
CA LEU A 89 11.12 11.23 6.60
C LEU A 89 12.62 11.44 6.34
N ASP A 90 13.18 10.80 5.31
CA ASP A 90 14.60 10.95 4.93
C ASP A 90 14.83 12.02 3.85
N GLY A 91 13.77 12.71 3.41
CA GLY A 91 13.86 13.71 2.35
C GLY A 91 13.95 13.15 0.94
N GLY A 92 13.99 11.84 0.76
CA GLY A 92 14.10 11.20 -0.55
C GLY A 92 12.76 11.07 -1.27
N LYS A 93 12.83 10.83 -2.58
CA LYS A 93 11.64 10.57 -3.38
C LYS A 93 11.16 9.14 -3.19
N VAL A 94 9.89 8.87 -3.55
CA VAL A 94 9.25 7.56 -3.43
C VAL A 94 9.09 6.95 -4.81
N ASP A 95 9.46 5.66 -4.93
CA ASP A 95 9.27 4.87 -6.14
C ASP A 95 8.47 3.59 -5.90
N LEU A 96 8.12 3.31 -4.64
CA LEU A 96 7.45 2.07 -4.27
C LEU A 96 6.38 2.38 -3.22
N ILE A 97 5.14 1.99 -3.49
CA ILE A 97 4.00 2.28 -2.61
C ILE A 97 3.30 0.99 -2.21
N PHE A 98 3.03 0.86 -0.90
CA PHE A 98 2.17 -0.19 -0.33
C PHE A 98 0.97 0.52 0.30
N GLN A 99 -0.17 0.52 -0.40
CA GLN A 99 -1.36 1.24 0.06
C GLN A 99 -2.35 0.29 0.73
N LEU A 100 -2.65 0.56 2.00
CA LEU A 100 -3.52 -0.29 2.80
C LEU A 100 -4.95 0.22 2.81
N ALA A 101 -5.88 -0.73 2.65
CA ALA A 101 -7.30 -0.48 2.82
C ALA A 101 -7.81 -1.40 3.93
N VAL A 102 -8.30 -0.83 5.03
CA VAL A 102 -8.71 -1.57 6.22
C VAL A 102 -10.16 -1.24 6.56
N PRO A 103 -11.06 -2.24 6.64
CA PRO A 103 -12.43 -1.99 7.06
C PRO A 103 -12.47 -1.45 8.49
N GLU A 104 -13.36 -0.50 8.73
CA GLU A 104 -13.54 0.06 10.08
C GLU A 104 -14.00 -1.02 11.07
N SER A 105 -14.72 -2.03 10.58
CA SER A 105 -15.20 -3.15 11.37
C SER A 105 -14.09 -4.13 11.79
N SER A 106 -12.89 -4.00 11.21
CA SER A 106 -11.76 -4.86 11.58
C SER A 106 -11.41 -4.71 13.04
N LYS A 107 -10.95 -5.81 13.62
CA LYS A 107 -10.47 -5.81 15.02
C LYS A 107 -9.35 -4.78 15.16
N GLY A 108 -9.32 -4.11 16.31
CA GLY A 108 -8.55 -2.90 16.52
C GLY A 108 -7.07 -2.96 16.20
N ASP A 109 -6.43 -4.15 16.24
CA ASP A 109 -5.00 -4.29 16.02
C ASP A 109 -4.60 -4.82 14.63
N GLU A 110 -5.56 -5.19 13.77
CA GLU A 110 -5.23 -5.71 12.44
C GLU A 110 -4.44 -4.71 11.59
N HIS A 111 -4.84 -3.46 11.64
CA HIS A 111 -4.15 -2.37 10.95
C HIS A 111 -2.68 -2.26 11.39
N LEU A 112 -2.46 -2.27 12.71
CA LEU A 112 -1.11 -2.17 13.29
C LEU A 112 -0.27 -3.40 12.97
N ARG A 113 -0.87 -4.59 12.96
CA ARG A 113 -0.17 -5.82 12.61
C ARG A 113 0.28 -5.83 11.15
N LEU A 114 -0.54 -5.33 10.24
CA LEU A 114 -0.14 -5.19 8.82
C LEU A 114 1.01 -4.20 8.67
N LEU A 115 0.91 -3.04 9.30
CA LEU A 115 1.98 -2.04 9.25
C LEU A 115 3.28 -2.59 9.81
N SER A 116 3.22 -3.33 10.92
CA SER A 116 4.41 -3.95 11.52
C SER A 116 5.02 -4.99 10.60
N ALA A 117 4.20 -5.83 9.97
CA ALA A 117 4.70 -6.87 9.06
C ALA A 117 5.38 -6.24 7.83
N LEU A 118 4.77 -5.22 7.25
CA LEU A 118 5.38 -4.49 6.14
C LEU A 118 6.71 -3.87 6.55
N SER A 119 6.73 -3.17 7.68
CA SER A 119 7.93 -2.50 8.17
C SER A 119 9.06 -3.49 8.42
N ARG A 120 8.78 -4.65 9.03
CA ARG A 120 9.79 -5.69 9.28
C ARG A 120 10.42 -6.19 7.99
N ASN A 121 9.64 -6.35 6.94
CA ASN A 121 10.17 -6.78 5.64
C ASN A 121 10.95 -5.65 4.97
N LEU A 122 10.42 -4.43 5.02
CA LEU A 122 10.96 -3.31 4.25
C LEU A 122 12.25 -2.70 4.81
N ILE A 123 12.62 -3.02 6.06
CA ILE A 123 13.92 -2.61 6.60
C ILE A 123 15.08 -3.40 5.97
N HIS A 124 14.80 -4.54 5.34
CA HIS A 124 15.83 -5.37 4.72
C HIS A 124 16.06 -4.94 3.27
N GLU A 125 17.30 -4.57 2.97
CA GLU A 125 17.68 -4.13 1.63
C GLU A 125 17.41 -5.20 0.57
N ASP A 126 17.71 -6.47 0.89
CA ASP A 126 17.46 -7.59 -0.02
C ASP A 126 15.98 -7.68 -0.42
N PHE A 127 15.09 -7.50 0.54
CA PHE A 127 13.65 -7.55 0.28
C PHE A 127 13.23 -6.42 -0.66
N ARG A 128 13.68 -5.19 -0.36
CA ARG A 128 13.37 -4.03 -1.21
C ARG A 128 13.88 -4.24 -2.63
N ASN A 129 15.11 -4.75 -2.79
CA ASN A 129 15.70 -5.00 -4.09
C ASN A 129 14.92 -6.06 -4.88
N LYS A 130 14.46 -7.12 -4.22
CA LYS A 130 13.65 -8.17 -4.86
C LYS A 130 12.32 -7.60 -5.38
N ILE A 131 11.67 -6.76 -4.59
CA ILE A 131 10.43 -6.09 -5.04
C ILE A 131 10.72 -5.18 -6.25
N ARG A 132 11.80 -4.40 -6.17
CA ARG A 132 12.15 -3.44 -7.24
C ARG A 132 12.57 -4.11 -8.53
N THR A 133 13.09 -5.33 -8.47
CA THR A 133 13.54 -6.08 -9.67
C THR A 133 12.53 -7.12 -10.14
N SER A 134 11.43 -7.30 -9.44
CA SER A 134 10.36 -8.21 -9.85
C SER A 134 9.80 -7.80 -11.20
N GLN A 135 9.60 -8.78 -12.09
CA GLN A 135 9.10 -8.53 -13.43
C GLN A 135 7.60 -8.77 -13.57
N THR A 136 7.01 -9.50 -12.62
CA THR A 136 5.59 -9.84 -12.65
C THR A 136 4.94 -9.57 -11.29
N ALA A 137 3.62 -9.34 -11.30
CA ALA A 137 2.85 -9.21 -10.08
C ALA A 137 2.94 -10.47 -9.22
N GLN A 138 2.99 -11.65 -9.85
CA GLN A 138 3.10 -12.92 -9.12
C GLN A 138 4.39 -12.99 -8.30
N GLU A 139 5.51 -12.50 -8.84
CA GLU A 139 6.77 -12.46 -8.09
C GLU A 139 6.63 -11.61 -6.82
N VAL A 140 5.96 -10.47 -6.92
CA VAL A 140 5.71 -9.60 -5.77
C VAL A 140 4.83 -10.29 -4.73
N ILE A 141 3.76 -10.96 -5.19
CA ILE A 141 2.87 -11.72 -4.31
C ILE A 141 3.64 -12.80 -3.56
N ASP A 142 4.49 -13.54 -4.26
CA ASP A 142 5.29 -14.62 -3.67
C ASP A 142 6.24 -14.11 -2.60
N LEU A 143 6.70 -12.86 -2.73
CA LEU A 143 7.61 -12.25 -1.75
C LEU A 143 6.89 -11.80 -0.48
N ILE A 144 5.62 -11.38 -0.57
CA ILE A 144 4.99 -10.63 0.54
C ILE A 144 3.72 -11.27 1.10
N SER A 145 2.97 -12.01 0.29
CA SER A 145 1.62 -12.48 0.65
C SER A 145 1.60 -13.31 1.94
N GLN A 146 2.51 -14.24 2.08
CA GLN A 146 2.57 -15.12 3.25
C GLN A 146 2.81 -14.32 4.54
N SER A 147 3.70 -13.35 4.48
CA SER A 147 4.04 -12.50 5.63
C SER A 147 2.83 -11.69 6.08
N LEU A 148 2.08 -11.11 5.14
CA LEU A 148 0.90 -10.31 5.46
C LEU A 148 -0.24 -11.17 5.99
N THR A 149 -0.48 -12.32 5.38
CA THR A 149 -1.51 -13.26 5.84
C THR A 149 -1.22 -13.73 7.27
N LYS A 150 0.04 -14.07 7.53
CA LYS A 150 0.46 -14.53 8.86
C LYS A 150 0.28 -13.42 9.91
N ALA A 151 0.49 -12.18 9.54
CA ALA A 151 0.34 -11.04 10.46
C ALA A 151 -1.09 -10.89 10.98
N LEU A 152 -2.09 -11.36 10.22
CA LEU A 152 -3.51 -11.29 10.60
C LEU A 152 -3.99 -12.53 11.36
N GLU A 153 -3.19 -13.56 11.43
CA GLU A 153 -3.51 -14.76 12.23
C GLU A 153 -3.32 -14.44 13.71
N VAL A 154 -4.22 -14.96 14.52
CA VAL A 154 -4.19 -14.77 15.97
C VAL A 154 -3.45 -15.92 16.62
#